data_68d2fb12b32c4a79b296f66e5df118dc
#
_entry.id   68d2fb12b32c4a79b296f66e5df118dc
#
_cell.length_a   1.000
_cell.length_b   1.000
_cell.length_c   1.000
_cell.angle_alpha   90.00
_cell.angle_beta   90.00
_cell.angle_gamma   90.00
#
_symmetry.space_group_name_H-M   'P 1'
#
loop_
_entity.id
_entity.type
_entity.pdbx_description
1 polymer ?
#
loop_
_entity_poly.entity_id
_entity_poly.type
_entity_poly.pdbx_seq_one_letter_code
_entity_poly.pdbx_strand_id
1 'polypeptide(L)'
;KVQAADVFTTTPQIVTDKLVTLADPKFNFAAQNVIPLVNKAALTPTISSTLNAVDAKLTTAALVQMVNAAVTEKENYSTVAANFLKTIGMG
;
A
#
# COMPACT_ATOMS: atom_id res chain seq x y z
N LYS A 1 -5.80 18.24 -21.33
CA LYS A 1 -6.47 16.98 -21.04
C LYS A 1 -5.72 15.84 -21.74
N VAL A 2 -5.35 14.79 -21.03
CA VAL A 2 -4.60 13.65 -21.56
C VAL A 2 -5.51 12.43 -21.71
N GLN A 3 -5.19 11.55 -22.66
CA GLN A 3 -5.92 10.31 -22.91
C GLN A 3 -5.33 9.13 -22.13
N ALA A 4 -4.05 9.19 -21.80
CA ALA A 4 -3.35 8.16 -21.02
C ALA A 4 -2.27 8.79 -20.15
N ALA A 5 -2.01 8.21 -18.99
CA ALA A 5 -0.98 8.66 -18.07
C ALA A 5 -0.40 7.49 -17.29
N ASP A 6 0.86 7.63 -16.84
CA ASP A 6 1.50 6.71 -15.92
C ASP A 6 1.16 7.12 -14.48
N VAL A 7 0.58 6.21 -13.71
CA VAL A 7 0.21 6.42 -12.30
C VAL A 7 0.51 5.16 -11.49
N PHE A 8 0.67 5.32 -10.19
CA PHE A 8 0.81 4.17 -9.29
C PHE A 8 -0.52 3.43 -9.14
N THR A 9 -0.47 2.10 -8.97
CA THR A 9 -1.67 1.26 -8.77
C THR A 9 -2.45 1.62 -7.52
N THR A 10 -1.84 2.33 -6.57
CA THR A 10 -2.46 2.82 -5.33
C THR A 10 -3.05 4.23 -5.46
N THR A 11 -2.98 4.85 -6.63
CA THR A 11 -3.53 6.20 -6.87
C THR A 11 -5.05 6.20 -6.74
N PRO A 12 -5.65 6.99 -5.80
CA PRO A 12 -7.10 6.96 -5.57
C PRO A 12 -7.92 7.35 -6.78
N GLN A 13 -7.39 8.20 -7.65
CA GLN A 13 -8.07 8.68 -8.86
C GLN A 13 -8.41 7.55 -9.84
N ILE A 14 -7.72 6.40 -9.77
CA ILE A 14 -8.10 5.24 -10.58
C ILE A 14 -9.56 4.85 -10.30
N VAL A 15 -9.96 4.88 -9.04
CA VAL A 15 -11.33 4.54 -8.62
C VAL A 15 -12.28 5.74 -8.79
N THR A 16 -11.91 6.91 -8.26
CA THR A 16 -12.79 8.09 -8.24
C THR A 16 -13.11 8.59 -9.64
N ASP A 17 -12.16 8.54 -10.55
CA ASP A 17 -12.31 9.01 -11.92
C ASP A 17 -12.63 7.88 -12.91
N LYS A 18 -12.84 6.66 -12.38
CA LYS A 18 -13.17 5.47 -13.17
C LYS A 18 -12.20 5.20 -14.30
N LEU A 19 -10.91 5.33 -14.00
CA LEU A 19 -9.84 5.08 -14.97
C LEU A 19 -9.70 3.59 -15.27
N VAL A 20 -9.30 3.29 -16.49
CA VAL A 20 -9.06 1.90 -16.95
C VAL A 20 -7.56 1.63 -16.88
N THR A 21 -7.17 0.63 -16.11
CA THR A 21 -5.79 0.16 -16.06
C THR A 21 -5.51 -0.77 -17.23
N LEU A 22 -4.49 -0.45 -18.01
CA LEU A 22 -4.06 -1.29 -19.12
C LEU A 22 -3.09 -2.36 -18.62
N ALA A 23 -3.18 -3.55 -19.22
CA ALA A 23 -2.24 -4.64 -18.93
C ALA A 23 -0.86 -4.32 -19.50
N ASP A 24 0.18 -4.75 -18.79
CA ASP A 24 1.59 -4.68 -19.24
C ASP A 24 2.15 -6.09 -19.48
N PRO A 25 1.80 -6.75 -20.59
CA PRO A 25 2.21 -8.13 -20.86
C PRO A 25 3.70 -8.28 -21.14
N LYS A 26 4.40 -7.19 -21.41
CA LYS A 26 5.85 -7.18 -21.68
C LYS A 26 6.68 -6.75 -20.47
N PHE A 27 6.03 -6.49 -19.32
CA PHE A 27 6.70 -6.10 -18.08
C PHE A 27 7.63 -4.89 -18.24
N ASN A 28 7.16 -3.86 -18.94
CA ASN A 28 7.90 -2.60 -19.12
C ASN A 28 8.02 -1.83 -17.81
N PHE A 29 7.07 -2.03 -16.88
CA PHE A 29 7.05 -1.40 -15.57
C PHE A 29 7.53 -2.40 -14.51
N ALA A 30 8.52 -1.99 -13.72
CA ALA A 30 9.01 -2.81 -12.61
C ALA A 30 7.95 -2.91 -11.50
N ALA A 31 7.75 -4.11 -10.98
CA ALA A 31 6.94 -4.31 -9.79
C ALA A 31 7.61 -3.65 -8.58
N GLN A 32 6.85 -2.90 -7.81
CA GLN A 32 7.30 -2.24 -6.59
C GLN A 32 6.49 -2.74 -5.39
N ASN A 33 7.19 -3.04 -4.29
CA ASN A 33 6.58 -3.51 -3.06
C ASN A 33 6.95 -2.58 -1.90
N VAL A 34 6.08 -2.49 -0.92
CA VAL A 34 6.41 -1.88 0.37
C VAL A 34 7.25 -2.89 1.15
N ILE A 35 8.46 -2.50 1.52
CA ILE A 35 9.41 -3.37 2.21
C ILE A 35 9.90 -2.68 3.49
N PRO A 36 9.80 -3.33 4.67
CA PRO A 36 10.41 -2.78 5.88
C PRO A 36 11.93 -2.86 5.81
N LEU A 37 12.61 -1.74 6.02
CA LEU A 37 14.06 -1.66 6.12
C LEU A 37 14.47 -1.52 7.58
N VAL A 38 15.16 -2.52 8.10
CA VAL A 38 15.54 -2.59 9.52
C VAL A 38 17.06 -2.67 9.67
N ASN A 39 17.60 -1.91 10.64
CA ASN A 39 19.02 -2.03 10.97
C ASN A 39 19.31 -3.46 11.47
N LYS A 40 20.33 -4.09 10.90
CA LYS A 40 20.70 -5.47 11.22
C LYS A 40 20.99 -5.67 12.72
N ALA A 41 21.59 -4.70 13.38
CA ALA A 41 21.88 -4.77 14.82
C ALA A 41 20.62 -4.71 15.70
N ALA A 42 19.54 -4.13 15.20
CA ALA A 42 18.25 -4.05 15.91
C ALA A 42 17.32 -5.21 15.58
N LEU A 43 17.64 -6.04 14.60
CA LEU A 43 16.78 -7.12 14.13
C LEU A 43 16.77 -8.29 15.12
N THR A 44 15.61 -8.57 15.69
CA THR A 44 15.36 -9.76 16.51
C THR A 44 14.39 -10.70 15.79
N PRO A 45 14.32 -12.00 16.16
CA PRO A 45 13.33 -12.91 15.59
C PRO A 45 11.89 -12.41 15.75
N THR A 46 11.56 -11.78 16.88
CA THR A 46 10.23 -11.22 17.14
C THR A 46 9.93 -10.04 16.20
N ILE A 47 10.88 -9.12 16.02
CA ILE A 47 10.73 -7.99 15.09
C ILE A 47 10.55 -8.51 13.67
N SER A 48 11.38 -9.45 13.25
CA SER A 48 11.29 -10.04 11.91
C SER A 48 9.94 -10.71 11.67
N SER A 49 9.49 -11.57 12.57
CA SER A 49 8.22 -12.28 12.43
C SER A 49 7.02 -11.33 12.44
N THR A 50 7.02 -10.30 13.28
CA THR A 50 5.94 -9.32 13.37
C THR A 50 5.86 -8.48 12.10
N LEU A 51 6.98 -7.95 11.62
CA LEU A 51 7.02 -7.17 10.38
C LEU A 51 6.58 -7.99 9.18
N ASN A 52 7.04 -9.23 9.06
CA ASN A 52 6.62 -10.13 7.99
C ASN A 52 5.13 -10.47 8.07
N ALA A 53 4.56 -10.63 9.25
CA ALA A 53 3.14 -10.89 9.44
C ALA A 53 2.28 -9.70 9.00
N VAL A 54 2.69 -8.48 9.31
CA VAL A 54 2.02 -7.25 8.84
C VAL A 54 2.17 -7.12 7.33
N ASP A 55 3.38 -7.30 6.80
CA ASP A 55 3.69 -7.14 5.38
C ASP A 55 2.90 -8.13 4.51
N ALA A 56 2.70 -9.36 4.98
CA ALA A 56 1.88 -10.36 4.31
C ALA A 56 0.39 -9.93 4.16
N LYS A 57 -0.08 -9.00 4.95
CA LYS A 57 -1.44 -8.44 4.89
C LYS A 57 -1.53 -7.14 4.08
N LEU A 58 -0.39 -6.54 3.72
CA LEU A 58 -0.33 -5.34 2.88
C LEU A 58 -0.55 -5.69 1.41
N THR A 59 -1.79 -5.96 1.06
CA THR A 59 -2.19 -6.17 -0.34
C THR A 59 -2.34 -4.83 -1.06
N THR A 60 -2.33 -4.85 -2.40
CA THR A 60 -2.62 -3.65 -3.20
C THR A 60 -3.98 -3.05 -2.83
N ALA A 61 -5.00 -3.88 -2.63
CA ALA A 61 -6.34 -3.42 -2.22
C ALA A 61 -6.32 -2.71 -0.86
N ALA A 62 -5.59 -3.26 0.13
CA ALA A 62 -5.44 -2.64 1.44
C ALA A 62 -4.71 -1.29 1.34
N LEU A 63 -3.65 -1.21 0.53
CA LEU A 63 -2.93 0.04 0.28
C LEU A 63 -3.80 1.10 -0.40
N VAL A 64 -4.59 0.73 -1.40
CA VAL A 64 -5.55 1.64 -2.06
C VAL A 64 -6.52 2.24 -1.04
N GLN A 65 -7.08 1.43 -0.15
CA GLN A 65 -7.98 1.90 0.89
C GLN A 65 -7.29 2.86 1.86
N MET A 66 -6.09 2.53 2.33
CA MET A 66 -5.34 3.40 3.24
C MET A 66 -4.91 4.71 2.58
N VAL A 67 -4.47 4.67 1.34
CA VAL A 67 -4.12 5.89 0.57
C VAL A 67 -5.35 6.75 0.34
N ASN A 68 -6.49 6.15 0.02
CA ASN A 68 -7.75 6.89 -0.12
C ASN A 68 -8.16 7.58 1.19
N ALA A 69 -8.12 6.87 2.31
CA ALA A 69 -8.41 7.43 3.63
C ALA A 69 -7.49 8.62 3.96
N ALA A 70 -6.19 8.47 3.71
CA ALA A 70 -5.21 9.51 4.02
C ALA A 70 -5.27 10.71 3.07
N VAL A 71 -5.44 10.48 1.76
CA VAL A 71 -5.31 11.52 0.72
C VAL A 71 -6.66 12.15 0.39
N THR A 72 -7.69 11.33 0.19
CA THR A 72 -9.02 11.81 -0.23
C THR A 72 -9.87 12.23 0.97
N GLU A 73 -9.92 11.39 2.00
CA GLU A 73 -10.71 11.63 3.21
C GLU A 73 -9.94 12.46 4.25
N LYS A 74 -8.64 12.65 4.02
CA LYS A 74 -7.72 13.43 4.87
C LYS A 74 -7.65 12.95 6.31
N GLU A 75 -7.79 11.65 6.52
CA GLU A 75 -7.58 11.05 7.82
C GLU A 75 -6.10 11.15 8.25
N ASN A 76 -5.89 11.20 9.55
CA ASN A 76 -4.55 11.20 10.10
C ASN A 76 -3.87 9.83 9.84
N TYR A 77 -2.61 9.85 9.41
CA TYR A 77 -1.85 8.63 9.10
C TYR A 77 -1.79 7.63 10.26
N SER A 78 -1.68 8.12 11.50
CA SER A 78 -1.67 7.23 12.67
C SER A 78 -3.02 6.54 12.87
N THR A 79 -4.14 7.23 12.56
CA THR A 79 -5.48 6.65 12.62
C THR A 79 -5.66 5.59 11.54
N VAL A 80 -5.24 5.88 10.31
CA VAL A 80 -5.28 4.93 9.19
C VAL A 80 -4.49 3.67 9.51
N ALA A 81 -3.27 3.82 10.05
CA ALA A 81 -2.43 2.70 10.45
C ALA A 81 -3.06 1.88 11.58
N ALA A 82 -3.61 2.54 12.62
CA ALA A 82 -4.27 1.85 13.73
C ALA A 82 -5.50 1.06 13.26
N ASN A 83 -6.30 1.63 12.36
CA ASN A 83 -7.46 0.96 11.79
C ASN A 83 -7.05 -0.27 10.96
N PHE A 84 -6.00 -0.14 10.17
CA PHE A 84 -5.45 -1.27 9.41
C PHE A 84 -4.99 -2.40 10.34
N LEU A 85 -4.22 -2.09 11.39
CA LEU A 85 -3.75 -3.09 12.35
C LEU A 85 -4.92 -3.80 13.05
N LYS A 86 -5.98 -3.09 13.41
CA LYS A 86 -7.22 -3.71 13.95
C LYS A 86 -7.86 -4.66 12.94
N THR A 87 -7.94 -4.26 11.68
CA THR A 87 -8.54 -5.08 10.61
C THR A 87 -7.82 -6.42 10.44
N ILE A 88 -6.50 -6.44 10.59
CA ILE A 88 -5.70 -7.67 10.49
C ILE A 88 -5.53 -8.42 11.83
N GLY A 89 -6.15 -7.94 12.90
CA GLY A 89 -6.13 -8.58 14.21
C GLY A 89 -4.84 -8.34 15.01
N MET A 90 -4.08 -7.30 14.70
CA MET A 90 -2.80 -6.96 15.33
C MET A 90 -2.82 -5.62 16.09
N GLY A 91 -3.97 -5.00 16.17
CA GLY A 91 -4.15 -3.71 16.84
C GLY A 91 -4.85 -3.81 18.19
#